data_313ffd9459ecbba3d2788eac7ed640c7
#
_entry.id   313ffd9459ecbba3d2788eac7ed640c7
#
_cell.length_a   1.000
_cell.length_b   1.000
_cell.length_c   1.000
_cell.angle_alpha   90.00
_cell.angle_beta   90.00
_cell.angle_gamma   90.00
#
_symmetry.space_group_name_H-M   'P 1'
#
loop_
_entity.id
_entity.type
_entity.pdbx_description
1 polymer ?
#
loop_
_entity_poly.entity_id
_entity_poly.type
_entity_poly.pdbx_seq_one_letter_code
_entity_poly.pdbx_strand_id
1 'polypeptide(L)'
;PDLRRGNGRKILNKEPDQWICEDNAVAHNLNGARGNTDCRGKAWTVREHRQMIVAPDGMIVNTPENMGTYDFVPPGGINTFIHGVVDVIPWIMWGNSENDRTSIGERLLSIGKGIINKSTDYFADEE
;
A
#
# COMPACT_ATOMS: atom_id res chain seq x y z
N PRO A 1 -8.41 13.94 -9.08
CA PRO A 1 -7.34 13.40 -9.93
C PRO A 1 -7.37 11.88 -9.97
N ASP A 2 -6.86 11.33 -11.05
CA ASP A 2 -6.70 9.90 -11.19
C ASP A 2 -5.49 9.44 -10.35
N LEU A 3 -5.74 8.66 -9.30
CA LEU A 3 -4.72 8.18 -8.37
C LEU A 3 -4.02 6.90 -8.84
N ARG A 4 -4.21 6.50 -10.09
CA ARG A 4 -3.56 5.34 -10.70
C ARG A 4 -2.44 5.72 -11.66
N ARG A 5 -2.27 7.00 -11.96
CA ARG A 5 -1.21 7.50 -12.85
C ARG A 5 -0.91 8.97 -12.58
N GLY A 6 0.22 9.42 -13.05
CA GLY A 6 0.64 10.80 -12.97
C GLY A 6 1.70 11.04 -11.91
N ASN A 7 1.84 12.27 -11.49
CA ASN A 7 2.88 12.70 -10.56
C ASN A 7 2.35 12.73 -9.12
N GLY A 8 2.66 11.67 -8.36
CA GLY A 8 2.23 11.56 -6.97
C GLY A 8 2.88 12.60 -6.05
N ARG A 9 4.14 12.94 -6.29
CA ARG A 9 4.84 13.95 -5.50
C ARG A 9 4.19 15.33 -5.64
N LYS A 10 3.71 15.69 -6.83
CA LYS A 10 2.93 16.90 -7.04
C LYS A 10 1.64 16.93 -6.21
N ILE A 11 0.93 15.80 -6.16
CA ILE A 11 -0.29 15.68 -5.37
C ILE A 11 0.02 15.87 -3.88
N LEU A 12 1.06 15.22 -3.37
CA LEU A 12 1.49 15.36 -1.98
C LEU A 12 1.87 16.79 -1.64
N ASN A 13 2.56 17.48 -2.54
CA ASN A 13 2.98 18.86 -2.34
C ASN A 13 1.80 19.84 -2.35
N LYS A 14 0.75 19.54 -3.11
CA LYS A 14 -0.47 20.33 -3.14
C LYS A 14 -1.35 20.13 -1.92
N GLU A 15 -1.33 18.94 -1.35
CA GLU A 15 -2.22 18.52 -0.27
C GLU A 15 -1.42 17.93 0.90
N PRO A 16 -0.45 18.67 1.50
CA PRO A 16 0.51 18.09 2.44
C PRO A 16 -0.13 17.51 3.70
N ASP A 17 -1.29 18.04 4.12
CA ASP A 17 -1.98 17.62 5.34
C ASP A 17 -3.11 16.61 5.08
N GLN A 18 -3.28 16.16 3.84
CA GLN A 18 -4.38 15.27 3.46
C GLN A 18 -3.98 13.80 3.34
N TRP A 19 -2.71 13.49 3.48
CA TRP A 19 -2.18 12.16 3.22
C TRP A 19 -1.38 11.60 4.38
N ILE A 20 -1.52 10.30 4.60
CA ILE A 20 -0.66 9.50 5.47
C ILE A 20 0.12 8.55 4.58
N CYS A 21 1.44 8.67 4.57
CA CYS A 21 2.31 7.87 3.72
C CYS A 21 3.15 6.89 4.54
N GLU A 22 3.29 5.67 4.03
CA GLU A 22 4.09 4.60 4.63
C GLU A 22 5.07 4.08 3.59
N ASP A 23 6.37 4.20 3.87
CA ASP A 23 7.42 3.73 2.98
C ASP A 23 7.51 2.21 2.98
N ASN A 24 7.84 1.64 1.82
CA ASN A 24 8.08 0.20 1.67
C ASN A 24 6.91 -0.68 2.09
N ALA A 25 5.68 -0.22 1.85
CA ALA A 25 4.49 -1.01 2.12
C ALA A 25 4.54 -2.32 1.32
N VAL A 26 4.43 -3.42 2.04
CA VAL A 26 4.75 -4.78 1.59
C VAL A 26 4.04 -5.18 0.29
N ALA A 27 2.73 -4.94 0.24
CA ALA A 27 1.89 -5.36 -0.88
C ALA A 27 2.17 -4.59 -2.18
N HIS A 28 2.99 -3.56 -2.14
CA HIS A 28 3.24 -2.66 -3.26
C HIS A 28 4.72 -2.63 -3.68
N ASN A 29 5.49 -3.63 -3.23
CA ASN A 29 6.92 -3.77 -3.51
C ASN A 29 7.27 -5.18 -3.99
N LEU A 30 6.40 -5.79 -4.82
CA LEU A 30 6.57 -7.14 -5.34
C LEU A 30 7.48 -7.17 -6.59
N ASN A 31 7.99 -8.35 -6.89
CA ASN A 31 8.75 -8.63 -8.13
C ASN A 31 9.91 -7.67 -8.40
N GLY A 32 10.68 -7.35 -7.36
CA GLY A 32 11.88 -6.52 -7.48
C GLY A 32 11.62 -5.00 -7.42
N ALA A 33 10.37 -4.57 -7.44
CA ALA A 33 10.07 -3.18 -7.15
C ALA A 33 10.43 -2.87 -5.69
N ARG A 34 11.11 -1.76 -5.46
CA ARG A 34 11.55 -1.35 -4.12
C ARG A 34 11.39 0.15 -3.94
N GLY A 35 11.14 0.56 -2.70
CA GLY A 35 11.07 1.97 -2.35
C GLY A 35 9.76 2.64 -2.73
N ASN A 36 8.72 1.90 -3.09
CA ASN A 36 7.40 2.46 -3.30
C ASN A 36 6.80 2.91 -1.96
N THR A 37 6.13 4.05 -1.99
CA THR A 37 5.46 4.63 -0.82
C THR A 37 3.95 4.49 -0.97
N ASP A 38 3.29 3.92 0.02
CA ASP A 38 1.84 3.81 0.07
C ASP A 38 1.27 5.04 0.77
N CYS A 39 0.53 5.86 0.04
CA CYS A 39 -0.10 7.06 0.56
C CYS A 39 -1.62 6.92 0.54
N ARG A 40 -2.24 7.09 1.71
CA ARG A 40 -3.70 7.06 1.88
C ARG A 40 -4.22 8.41 2.35
N GLY A 41 -5.42 8.74 1.96
CA GLY A 41 -6.08 9.96 2.44
C GLY A 41 -6.40 9.88 3.93
N LYS A 42 -6.14 10.94 4.68
CA LYS A 42 -6.49 11.02 6.11
C LYS A 42 -7.99 10.87 6.34
N ALA A 43 -8.80 11.48 5.48
CA ALA A 43 -10.26 11.41 5.55
C ALA A 43 -10.78 10.15 4.84
N TRP A 44 -10.34 8.98 5.30
CA TRP A 44 -10.79 7.72 4.74
C TRP A 44 -12.26 7.47 5.09
N THR A 45 -13.09 7.44 4.06
CA THR A 45 -14.50 7.10 4.19
C THR A 45 -14.84 5.96 3.24
N VAL A 46 -15.97 5.29 3.45
CA VAL A 46 -16.44 4.23 2.54
C VAL A 46 -16.62 4.74 1.11
N ARG A 47 -16.87 6.04 0.94
CA ARG A 47 -17.04 6.68 -0.37
C ARG A 47 -15.77 7.28 -0.94
N GLU A 48 -14.85 7.70 -0.08
CA GLU A 48 -13.59 8.36 -0.47
C GLU A 48 -12.39 7.66 0.16
N HIS A 49 -12.09 6.46 -0.28
CA HIS A 49 -10.85 5.81 0.10
C HIS A 49 -9.79 6.12 -0.96
N ARG A 50 -9.15 7.25 -0.75
CA ARG A 50 -8.08 7.73 -1.62
C ARG A 50 -6.79 6.98 -1.28
N GLN A 51 -6.23 6.29 -2.24
CA GLN A 51 -4.93 5.63 -2.11
C GLN A 51 -4.12 5.82 -3.39
N MET A 52 -2.84 6.08 -3.25
CA MET A 52 -1.89 6.07 -4.36
C MET A 52 -0.57 5.46 -3.91
N ILE A 53 0.07 4.74 -4.82
CA ILE A 53 1.42 4.22 -4.61
C ILE A 53 2.37 5.11 -5.40
N VAL A 54 3.36 5.67 -4.72
CA VAL A 54 4.32 6.60 -5.30
C VAL A 54 5.69 5.92 -5.39
N ALA A 55 6.24 5.86 -6.58
CA ALA A 55 7.57 5.29 -6.82
C ALA A 55 8.68 6.27 -6.35
N PRO A 56 9.93 5.79 -6.21
CA PRO A 56 11.06 6.65 -5.83
C PRO A 56 11.25 7.87 -6.73
N ASP A 57 10.86 7.79 -8.00
CA ASP A 57 10.92 8.92 -8.93
C ASP A 57 9.78 9.94 -8.74
N GLY A 58 8.85 9.68 -7.84
CA GLY A 58 7.71 10.55 -7.57
C GLY A 58 6.47 10.28 -8.40
N MET A 59 6.52 9.37 -9.35
CA MET A 59 5.38 9.03 -10.19
C MET A 59 4.49 7.98 -9.53
N ILE A 60 3.19 8.02 -9.83
CA ILE A 60 2.26 7.02 -9.34
C ILE A 60 2.50 5.68 -10.04
N VAL A 61 2.59 4.62 -9.25
CA VAL A 61 2.78 3.26 -9.76
C VAL A 61 1.45 2.73 -10.31
N ASN A 62 1.50 2.24 -11.55
CA ASN A 62 0.32 1.69 -12.22
C ASN A 62 0.52 0.25 -12.72
N THR A 63 1.61 -0.40 -12.36
CA THR A 63 1.80 -1.82 -12.68
C THR A 63 0.84 -2.68 -11.86
N PRO A 64 0.21 -3.71 -12.44
CA PRO A 64 -0.79 -4.52 -11.72
C PRO A 64 -0.28 -5.12 -10.42
N GLU A 65 0.99 -5.49 -10.36
CA GLU A 65 1.60 -6.11 -9.18
C GLU A 65 1.79 -5.16 -8.01
N ASN A 66 2.00 -3.86 -8.29
CA ASN A 66 2.43 -2.89 -7.27
C ASN A 66 1.54 -1.66 -7.15
N MET A 67 0.52 -1.54 -7.96
CA MET A 67 -0.37 -0.38 -7.91
C MET A 67 -1.26 -0.38 -6.65
N GLY A 68 -1.82 0.79 -6.33
CA GLY A 68 -2.81 0.92 -5.29
C GLY A 68 -4.06 0.09 -5.58
N THR A 69 -4.67 -0.44 -4.53
CA THR A 69 -5.88 -1.24 -4.60
C THR A 69 -7.06 -0.47 -4.02
N TYR A 70 -8.25 -0.98 -4.32
CA TYR A 70 -9.48 -0.43 -3.75
C TYR A 70 -9.77 -1.12 -2.43
N ASP A 71 -9.37 -0.49 -1.33
CA ASP A 71 -9.56 -1.03 0.01
C ASP A 71 -10.82 -0.43 0.64
N PHE A 72 -11.65 -1.28 1.24
CA PHE A 72 -12.85 -0.84 1.95
C PHE A 72 -12.55 -0.29 3.33
N VAL A 73 -11.52 -0.83 4.00
CA VAL A 73 -11.19 -0.47 5.37
C VAL A 73 -9.71 -0.09 5.47
N PRO A 74 -9.38 1.11 5.99
CA PRO A 74 -7.99 1.50 6.17
C PRO A 74 -7.31 0.64 7.25
N PRO A 75 -6.00 0.37 7.12
CA PRO A 75 -5.25 -0.32 8.16
C PRO A 75 -5.09 0.57 9.39
N GLY A 76 -4.98 -0.03 10.56
CA GLY A 76 -4.66 0.66 11.81
C GLY A 76 -5.70 0.47 12.92
N GLY A 77 -5.24 0.40 14.15
CA GLY A 77 -6.08 0.27 15.33
C GLY A 77 -7.02 -0.93 15.27
N ILE A 78 -8.26 -0.73 15.70
CA ILE A 78 -9.30 -1.77 15.66
C ILE A 78 -9.64 -2.19 14.23
N ASN A 79 -9.43 -1.32 13.27
CA ASN A 79 -9.69 -1.59 11.86
C ASN A 79 -8.70 -2.59 11.25
N THR A 80 -7.58 -2.87 11.89
CA THR A 80 -6.57 -3.80 11.37
C THR A 80 -7.16 -5.18 11.11
N PHE A 81 -7.98 -5.69 12.03
CA PHE A 81 -8.63 -6.99 11.86
C PHE A 81 -9.64 -6.97 10.70
N ILE A 82 -10.47 -5.93 10.63
CA ILE A 82 -11.48 -5.79 9.57
C ILE A 82 -10.79 -5.60 8.22
N HIS A 83 -9.76 -4.78 8.14
CA HIS A 83 -8.95 -4.61 6.94
C HIS A 83 -8.35 -5.95 6.48
N GLY A 84 -7.82 -6.74 7.41
CA GLY A 84 -7.30 -8.08 7.10
C GLY A 84 -8.33 -8.98 6.45
N VAL A 85 -9.54 -9.04 6.99
CA VAL A 85 -10.61 -9.92 6.47
C VAL A 85 -11.18 -9.39 5.16
N VAL A 86 -11.43 -8.09 5.05
CA VAL A 86 -12.14 -7.52 3.91
C VAL A 86 -11.21 -7.25 2.73
N ASP A 87 -9.99 -6.82 2.98
CA ASP A 87 -9.08 -6.34 1.94
C ASP A 87 -7.85 -7.23 1.73
N VAL A 88 -7.18 -7.64 2.80
CA VAL A 88 -5.92 -8.39 2.71
C VAL A 88 -6.13 -9.83 2.26
N ILE A 89 -7.12 -10.53 2.80
CA ILE A 89 -7.41 -11.92 2.39
C ILE A 89 -7.80 -11.99 0.92
N PRO A 90 -8.71 -11.16 0.41
CA PRO A 90 -8.98 -11.13 -1.03
C PRO A 90 -7.74 -10.82 -1.88
N TRP A 91 -6.88 -9.90 -1.42
CA TRP A 91 -5.64 -9.62 -2.12
C TRP A 91 -4.69 -10.82 -2.15
N ILE A 92 -4.55 -11.55 -1.04
CA ILE A 92 -3.74 -12.78 -1.00
C ILE A 92 -4.24 -13.80 -2.03
N MET A 93 -5.56 -13.95 -2.15
CA MET A 93 -6.18 -14.96 -3.02
C MET A 93 -6.14 -14.57 -4.49
N TRP A 94 -6.39 -13.30 -4.83
CA TRP A 94 -6.60 -12.86 -6.22
C TRP A 94 -5.64 -11.78 -6.72
N GLY A 95 -4.86 -11.15 -5.84
CA GLY A 95 -3.94 -10.08 -6.21
C GLY A 95 -4.62 -8.73 -6.40
N ASN A 96 -3.89 -7.79 -7.02
CA ASN A 96 -4.32 -6.39 -7.17
C ASN A 96 -5.29 -6.20 -8.34
N SER A 97 -5.22 -7.04 -9.35
CA SER A 97 -6.07 -6.95 -10.54
C SER A 97 -6.04 -8.25 -11.33
N GLU A 98 -6.89 -8.38 -12.35
CA GLU A 98 -6.91 -9.53 -13.25
C GLU A 98 -5.56 -9.77 -13.96
N ASN A 99 -4.77 -8.72 -14.14
CA ASN A 99 -3.47 -8.78 -14.79
C ASN A 99 -2.31 -8.98 -13.81
N ASP A 100 -2.59 -9.14 -12.52
CA ASP A 100 -1.57 -9.42 -11.52
C ASP A 100 -1.04 -10.84 -11.71
N ARG A 101 0.26 -10.94 -11.97
CA ARG A 101 0.95 -12.23 -12.22
C ARG A 101 1.64 -12.79 -11.00
N THR A 102 1.51 -12.13 -9.85
CA THR A 102 2.08 -12.65 -8.62
C THR A 102 1.30 -13.87 -8.14
N SER A 103 2.01 -14.86 -7.59
CA SER A 103 1.38 -16.05 -7.01
C SER A 103 0.90 -15.79 -5.59
N ILE A 104 0.03 -16.65 -5.10
CA ILE A 104 -0.40 -16.65 -3.69
C ILE A 104 0.84 -16.76 -2.78
N GLY A 105 1.79 -17.64 -3.13
CA GLY A 105 3.03 -17.81 -2.37
C GLY A 105 3.87 -16.53 -2.29
N GLU A 106 4.00 -15.81 -3.40
CA GLU A 106 4.71 -14.52 -3.43
C GLU A 106 4.03 -13.47 -2.55
N ARG A 107 2.71 -13.40 -2.59
CA ARG A 107 1.94 -12.46 -1.76
C ARG A 107 2.04 -12.79 -0.27
N LEU A 108 1.98 -14.07 0.10
CA LEU A 108 2.18 -14.51 1.48
C LEU A 108 3.59 -14.22 1.98
N LEU A 109 4.60 -14.48 1.16
CA LEU A 109 6.00 -14.18 1.49
C LEU A 109 6.21 -12.68 1.70
N SER A 110 5.58 -11.86 0.88
CA SER A 110 5.62 -10.41 0.99
C SER A 110 5.07 -9.93 2.34
N ILE A 111 3.94 -10.47 2.80
CA ILE A 111 3.38 -10.18 4.12
C ILE A 111 4.35 -10.58 5.23
N GLY A 112 4.93 -11.78 5.13
CA GLY A 112 5.90 -12.27 6.12
C GLY A 112 7.12 -11.35 6.24
N LYS A 113 7.68 -10.92 5.12
CA LYS A 113 8.79 -9.95 5.10
C LYS A 113 8.41 -8.62 5.73
N GLY A 114 7.21 -8.13 5.47
CA GLY A 114 6.72 -6.89 6.06
C GLY A 114 6.58 -6.96 7.57
N ILE A 115 6.10 -8.07 8.11
CA ILE A 115 6.00 -8.30 9.55
C ILE A 115 7.39 -8.29 10.18
N ILE A 116 8.36 -8.97 9.57
CA ILE A 116 9.75 -9.02 10.05
C ILE A 116 10.36 -7.61 10.04
N ASN A 117 10.19 -6.86 8.96
CA ASN A 117 10.73 -5.51 8.85
C ASN A 117 10.14 -4.56 9.90
N LYS A 118 8.84 -4.61 10.13
CA LYS A 118 8.19 -3.81 11.17
C LYS A 118 8.67 -4.18 12.57
N SER A 119 8.86 -5.47 12.85
CA SER A 119 9.39 -5.93 14.13
C SER A 119 10.83 -5.44 14.34
N THR A 120 11.65 -5.48 13.30
CA THR A 120 13.04 -4.98 13.35
C THR A 120 13.06 -3.49 13.64
N ASP A 121 12.23 -2.71 12.95
CA ASP A 121 12.13 -1.26 13.16
C ASP A 121 11.67 -0.93 14.58
N TYR A 122 10.73 -1.69 15.12
CA TYR A 122 10.27 -1.52 16.50
C TYR A 122 11.38 -1.70 17.51
N PHE A 123 12.18 -2.76 17.37
CA PHE A 123 13.32 -3.00 18.26
C PHE A 123 14.45 -2.00 18.06
N ALA A 124 14.68 -1.51 16.86
CA ALA A 124 15.68 -0.47 16.59
C ALA A 124 15.31 0.86 17.28
N ASP A 125 14.03 1.21 17.32
CA ASP A 125 13.57 2.45 17.97
C ASP A 125 13.68 2.41 19.50
N GLU A 126 13.78 1.25 20.12
CA GLU A 126 13.95 1.08 21.56
C GLU A 126 15.40 1.21 22.05
N GLU A 127 16.35 1.16 21.16
CA GLU A 127 17.78 1.32 21.47
C GLU A 127 18.20 2.80 21.47
#